data_000823e9fa47a7edf0869c24205ba7d5
#
_entry.id   000823e9fa47a7edf0869c24205ba7d5
#
_cell.length_a   1.000
_cell.length_b   1.000
_cell.length_c   1.000
_cell.angle_alpha   90.00
_cell.angle_beta   90.00
_cell.angle_gamma   90.00
#
_symmetry.space_group_name_H-M   'P 1'
#
loop_
_entity.id
_entity.type
_entity.pdbx_description
1 polymer ?
#
loop_
_entity_poly.entity_id
_entity_poly.type
_entity_poly.pdbx_seq_one_letter_code
_entity_poly.pdbx_strand_id
1 'polypeptide(L)'
;MKISILLALSIMFISNIANAKSLNIYSHRQPYLLKPFIDAYNKKTGIQLNVVYSSKGLAQRLAAEGANSPADLILTVDIARLYRYEDLDLLAKIDSKILNEKIPPYLRSKNNTWFGLSKRTRAIAISKDRMNSGDVLRYEDLANPKLKGKVCSRPGSHVYNRALM
;
A
#
# COMPACT_ATOMS: atom_id res chain seq x y z
N MET A 1 9.27 -39.28 47.91
CA MET A 1 9.17 -39.69 46.49
C MET A 1 7.91 -39.25 45.75
N LYS A 2 6.81 -38.81 46.44
CA LYS A 2 5.56 -38.36 45.75
C LYS A 2 5.51 -36.86 45.40
N ILE A 3 6.34 -36.01 46.00
CA ILE A 3 6.38 -34.57 45.75
C ILE A 3 7.17 -34.21 44.48
N SER A 4 8.18 -35.01 44.15
CA SER A 4 9.02 -34.76 42.95
C SER A 4 8.30 -35.05 41.63
N ILE A 5 7.28 -35.92 41.63
CA ILE A 5 6.50 -36.24 40.42
C ILE A 5 5.50 -35.15 40.07
N LEU A 6 4.94 -34.49 41.10
CA LEU A 6 4.02 -33.35 40.89
C LEU A 6 4.72 -32.11 40.32
N LEU A 7 5.98 -31.88 40.70
CA LEU A 7 6.78 -30.74 40.16
C LEU A 7 7.18 -30.99 38.70
N ALA A 8 7.45 -32.22 38.32
CA ALA A 8 7.79 -32.59 36.94
C ALA A 8 6.59 -32.45 35.99
N LEU A 9 5.39 -32.67 36.47
CA LEU A 9 4.15 -32.56 35.66
C LEU A 9 3.75 -31.08 35.43
N SER A 10 4.10 -30.17 36.36
CA SER A 10 3.85 -28.71 36.21
C SER A 10 4.74 -28.04 35.14
N ILE A 11 5.93 -28.61 34.86
CA ILE A 11 6.88 -28.02 33.87
C ILE A 11 6.47 -28.38 32.44
N MET A 12 5.66 -29.41 32.24
CA MET A 12 5.23 -29.86 30.91
C MET A 12 4.09 -29.05 30.28
N PHE A 13 3.51 -28.10 31.02
CA PHE A 13 2.42 -27.22 30.54
C PHE A 13 2.84 -25.83 30.06
N ILE A 14 4.17 -25.51 30.03
CA ILE A 14 4.68 -24.18 29.66
C ILE A 14 5.18 -24.14 28.19
N SER A 15 4.74 -25.02 27.35
CA SER A 15 5.26 -25.04 25.98
C SER A 15 4.13 -25.04 24.97
N ASN A 16 3.54 -23.92 24.73
CA ASN A 16 3.01 -23.50 23.43
C ASN A 16 2.41 -22.09 23.56
N ILE A 17 3.25 -21.12 23.90
CA ILE A 17 2.97 -19.77 23.40
C ILE A 17 3.21 -19.87 21.89
N ALA A 18 2.19 -20.25 21.16
CA ALA A 18 2.17 -20.10 19.73
C ALA A 18 2.46 -18.64 19.47
N ASN A 19 3.69 -18.31 19.08
CA ASN A 19 4.05 -17.00 18.62
C ASN A 19 3.20 -16.78 17.35
N ALA A 20 2.01 -16.22 17.54
CA ALA A 20 1.13 -15.88 16.45
C ALA A 20 1.94 -14.90 15.58
N LYS A 21 2.47 -15.41 14.47
CA LYS A 21 3.22 -14.60 13.52
C LYS A 21 2.28 -13.46 13.11
N SER A 22 2.71 -12.24 13.34
CA SER A 22 1.99 -11.05 12.91
C SER A 22 2.87 -10.21 12.01
N LEU A 23 2.26 -9.47 11.09
CA LEU A 23 2.92 -8.47 10.25
C LEU A 23 2.25 -7.11 10.47
N ASN A 24 3.05 -6.09 10.61
CA ASN A 24 2.61 -4.72 10.82
C ASN A 24 2.68 -3.95 9.50
N ILE A 25 1.54 -3.42 9.08
CA ILE A 25 1.38 -2.74 7.80
C ILE A 25 1.12 -1.25 8.06
N TYR A 26 2.00 -0.37 7.59
CA TYR A 26 1.70 1.06 7.52
C TYR A 26 0.98 1.34 6.21
N SER A 27 -0.27 1.83 6.30
CA SER A 27 -1.16 1.92 5.15
C SER A 27 -1.72 3.32 4.93
N HIS A 28 -1.66 3.78 3.67
CA HIS A 28 -2.42 4.92 3.19
C HIS A 28 -3.81 4.53 2.67
N ARG A 29 -4.13 3.23 2.65
CA ARG A 29 -5.46 2.71 2.31
C ARG A 29 -6.26 2.50 3.58
N GLN A 30 -7.52 2.92 3.55
CA GLN A 30 -8.44 2.78 4.68
C GLN A 30 -8.63 1.31 5.06
N PRO A 31 -8.67 0.98 6.37
CA PRO A 31 -8.75 -0.40 6.85
C PRO A 31 -9.96 -1.19 6.31
N TYR A 32 -11.12 -0.55 6.21
CA TYR A 32 -12.32 -1.22 5.69
C TYR A 32 -12.18 -1.71 4.25
N LEU A 33 -11.36 -1.03 3.42
CA LEU A 33 -11.07 -1.46 2.05
C LEU A 33 -10.06 -2.62 2.00
N LEU A 34 -9.27 -2.78 3.04
CA LEU A 34 -8.27 -3.86 3.14
C LEU A 34 -8.84 -5.10 3.81
N LYS A 35 -9.92 -4.95 4.59
CA LYS A 35 -10.48 -6.03 5.41
C LYS A 35 -10.68 -7.35 4.65
N PRO A 36 -11.27 -7.39 3.44
CA PRO A 36 -11.43 -8.64 2.71
C PRO A 36 -10.10 -9.36 2.40
N PHE A 37 -9.05 -8.59 2.10
CA PHE A 37 -7.71 -9.14 1.83
C PHE A 37 -7.04 -9.63 3.11
N ILE A 38 -7.18 -8.88 4.20
CA ILE A 38 -6.66 -9.23 5.53
C ILE A 38 -7.28 -10.53 6.01
N ASP A 39 -8.61 -10.64 5.95
CA ASP A 39 -9.35 -11.83 6.37
C ASP A 39 -8.97 -13.06 5.53
N ALA A 40 -8.87 -12.89 4.22
CA ALA A 40 -8.47 -13.97 3.32
C ALA A 40 -7.03 -14.44 3.56
N TYR A 41 -6.10 -13.51 3.79
CA TYR A 41 -4.71 -13.83 4.09
C TYR A 41 -4.57 -14.54 5.44
N ASN A 42 -5.22 -14.01 6.47
CA ASN A 42 -5.24 -14.61 7.80
C ASN A 42 -5.80 -16.03 7.74
N LYS A 43 -6.95 -16.22 7.08
CA LYS A 43 -7.57 -17.54 6.91
C LYS A 43 -6.65 -18.54 6.20
N LYS A 44 -5.89 -18.07 5.21
CA LYS A 44 -4.98 -18.92 4.42
C LYS A 44 -3.69 -19.27 5.15
N THR A 45 -3.15 -18.35 5.96
CA THR A 45 -1.77 -18.45 6.49
C THR A 45 -1.70 -18.58 8.00
N GLY A 46 -2.75 -18.23 8.73
CA GLY A 46 -2.74 -18.08 10.17
C GLY A 46 -1.95 -16.85 10.67
N ILE A 47 -1.44 -15.99 9.75
CA ILE A 47 -0.66 -14.81 10.10
C ILE A 47 -1.60 -13.63 10.31
N GLN A 48 -1.51 -12.95 11.45
CA GLN A 48 -2.29 -11.76 11.74
C GLN A 48 -1.67 -10.53 11.05
N LEU A 49 -2.50 -9.72 10.38
CA LEU A 49 -2.08 -8.46 9.79
C LEU A 49 -2.58 -7.28 10.64
N ASN A 50 -1.65 -6.54 11.22
CA ASN A 50 -1.92 -5.34 12.02
C ASN A 50 -1.77 -4.11 11.11
N VAL A 51 -2.84 -3.35 10.90
CA VAL A 51 -2.83 -2.21 10.00
C VAL A 51 -2.88 -0.91 10.76
N VAL A 52 -1.83 -0.10 10.62
CA VAL A 52 -1.78 1.29 11.08
C VAL A 52 -2.09 2.19 9.88
N TYR A 53 -3.25 2.82 9.92
CA TYR A 53 -3.70 3.71 8.85
C TYR A 53 -3.38 5.17 9.14
N SER A 54 -2.85 5.86 8.15
CA SER A 54 -2.85 7.34 8.11
C SER A 54 -2.89 7.85 6.68
N SER A 55 -3.68 8.89 6.46
CA SER A 55 -3.73 9.57 5.15
C SER A 55 -2.48 10.39 4.85
N LYS A 56 -1.68 10.77 5.88
CA LYS A 56 -0.48 11.61 5.78
C LYS A 56 0.55 11.18 6.83
N GLY A 57 1.81 11.58 6.64
CA GLY A 57 2.84 11.52 7.69
C GLY A 57 3.50 10.16 7.92
N LEU A 58 3.08 9.06 7.26
CA LEU A 58 3.68 7.75 7.50
C LEU A 58 5.14 7.65 7.06
N ALA A 59 5.55 8.34 6.00
CA ALA A 59 6.95 8.34 5.58
C ALA A 59 7.84 9.06 6.59
N GLN A 60 7.39 10.19 7.12
CA GLN A 60 8.08 10.92 8.18
C GLN A 60 8.15 10.11 9.48
N ARG A 61 7.06 9.43 9.83
CA ARG A 61 7.01 8.54 10.97
C ARG A 61 8.02 7.40 10.82
N LEU A 62 8.02 6.71 9.69
CA LEU A 62 8.96 5.61 9.41
C LEU A 62 10.42 6.10 9.48
N ALA A 63 10.71 7.28 8.91
CA ALA A 63 12.04 7.87 8.97
C ALA A 63 12.47 8.20 10.41
N ALA A 64 11.55 8.70 11.24
CA ALA A 64 11.82 9.00 12.65
C ALA A 64 12.01 7.74 13.51
N GLU A 65 11.26 6.68 13.22
CA GLU A 65 11.40 5.37 13.88
C GLU A 65 12.72 4.66 13.50
N GLY A 66 13.19 4.87 12.26
CA GLY A 66 14.45 4.29 11.76
C GLY A 66 14.48 2.77 11.91
N ALA A 67 15.60 2.24 12.39
CA ALA A 67 15.79 0.80 12.61
C ALA A 67 14.86 0.20 13.68
N ASN A 68 14.21 1.02 14.49
CA ASN A 68 13.29 0.58 15.54
C ASN A 68 11.82 0.59 15.05
N SER A 69 11.58 0.85 13.78
CA SER A 69 10.21 0.82 13.25
C SER A 69 9.59 -0.56 13.39
N PRO A 70 8.36 -0.66 13.89
CA PRO A 70 7.63 -1.93 13.91
C PRO A 70 7.02 -2.30 12.55
N ALA A 71 7.13 -1.44 11.54
CA ALA A 71 6.51 -1.65 10.24
C ALA A 71 7.28 -2.70 9.40
N ASP A 72 6.61 -3.78 9.05
CA ASP A 72 7.13 -4.80 8.13
C ASP A 72 6.81 -4.47 6.67
N LEU A 73 5.70 -3.77 6.44
CA LEU A 73 5.20 -3.51 5.09
C LEU A 73 4.60 -2.11 4.98
N ILE A 74 4.85 -1.46 3.84
CA ILE A 74 4.21 -0.20 3.47
C ILE A 74 3.20 -0.46 2.35
N LEU A 75 1.95 -0.04 2.53
CA LEU A 75 0.91 -0.10 1.52
C LEU A 75 0.44 1.30 1.13
N THR A 76 0.74 1.70 -0.10
CA THR A 76 0.32 3.01 -0.61
C THR A 76 -0.86 2.89 -1.58
N VAL A 77 -1.51 4.00 -1.87
CA VAL A 77 -2.63 4.08 -2.82
C VAL A 77 -2.22 4.63 -4.18
N ASP A 78 -0.96 5.10 -4.29
CA ASP A 78 -0.50 5.84 -5.45
C ASP A 78 1.03 5.81 -5.56
N ILE A 79 1.55 5.82 -6.79
CA ILE A 79 2.98 5.77 -7.08
C ILE A 79 3.73 7.01 -6.56
N ALA A 80 3.12 8.20 -6.60
CA ALA A 80 3.74 9.42 -6.11
C ALA A 80 3.99 9.40 -4.59
N ARG A 81 3.18 8.64 -3.84
CA ARG A 81 3.45 8.39 -2.41
C ARG A 81 4.59 7.40 -2.24
N LEU A 82 4.64 6.39 -3.10
CA LEU A 82 5.65 5.34 -3.02
C LEU A 82 7.06 5.89 -3.29
N TYR A 83 7.21 6.76 -4.27
CA TYR A 83 8.48 7.47 -4.52
C TYR A 83 8.99 8.24 -3.31
N ARG A 84 8.10 8.78 -2.45
CA ARG A 84 8.52 9.47 -1.24
C ARG A 84 9.27 8.55 -0.26
N TYR A 85 8.89 7.27 -0.20
CA TYR A 85 9.61 6.29 0.62
C TYR A 85 10.94 5.89 -0.02
N GLU A 86 10.97 5.78 -1.35
CA GLU A 86 12.19 5.48 -2.10
C GLU A 86 13.19 6.63 -2.01
N ASP A 87 12.77 7.88 -2.20
CA ASP A 87 13.59 9.11 -2.05
C ASP A 87 14.22 9.25 -0.66
N LEU A 88 13.57 8.71 0.36
CA LEU A 88 14.05 8.73 1.75
C LEU A 88 14.83 7.46 2.13
N ASP A 89 15.10 6.57 1.18
CA ASP A 89 15.79 5.29 1.37
C ASP A 89 15.18 4.43 2.50
N LEU A 90 13.84 4.39 2.55
CA LEU A 90 13.09 3.69 3.61
C LEU A 90 12.63 2.29 3.18
N LEU A 91 12.97 1.83 1.98
CA LEU A 91 12.49 0.58 1.41
C LEU A 91 13.63 -0.42 1.24
N ALA A 92 13.47 -1.60 1.80
CA ALA A 92 14.40 -2.70 1.58
C ALA A 92 14.19 -3.35 0.20
N LYS A 93 15.27 -3.87 -0.38
CA LYS A 93 15.23 -4.66 -1.61
C LYS A 93 14.53 -6.01 -1.33
N ILE A 94 13.61 -6.39 -2.20
CA ILE A 94 12.87 -7.65 -2.11
C ILE A 94 13.34 -8.57 -3.24
N ASP A 95 13.89 -9.73 -2.88
CA ASP A 95 14.17 -10.81 -3.82
C ASP A 95 13.07 -11.86 -3.72
N SER A 96 12.14 -11.82 -4.68
CA SER A 96 10.99 -12.73 -4.72
C SER A 96 10.73 -13.19 -6.15
N LYS A 97 10.97 -14.45 -6.43
CA LYS A 97 10.67 -15.09 -7.71
C LYS A 97 9.20 -14.89 -8.09
N ILE A 98 8.28 -15.09 -7.15
CA ILE A 98 6.83 -14.95 -7.38
C ILE A 98 6.47 -13.52 -7.80
N LEU A 99 6.98 -12.50 -7.08
CA LEU A 99 6.71 -11.10 -7.44
C LEU A 99 7.33 -10.74 -8.79
N ASN A 100 8.52 -11.24 -9.07
CA ASN A 100 9.22 -11.00 -10.32
C ASN A 100 8.51 -11.62 -11.53
N GLU A 101 7.89 -12.78 -11.36
CA GLU A 101 7.12 -13.46 -12.41
C GLU A 101 5.71 -12.87 -12.59
N LYS A 102 5.05 -12.47 -11.49
CA LYS A 102 3.66 -12.00 -11.52
C LYS A 102 3.49 -10.53 -11.83
N ILE A 103 4.48 -9.69 -11.50
CA ILE A 103 4.41 -8.24 -11.66
C ILE A 103 5.36 -7.79 -12.77
N PRO A 104 4.83 -7.25 -13.88
CA PRO A 104 5.64 -6.77 -15.00
C PRO A 104 6.69 -5.74 -14.59
N PRO A 105 7.85 -5.66 -15.26
CA PRO A 105 8.93 -4.73 -14.92
C PRO A 105 8.52 -3.27 -14.83
N TYR A 106 7.58 -2.83 -15.66
CA TYR A 106 7.09 -1.44 -15.68
C TYR A 106 6.12 -1.11 -14.50
N LEU A 107 5.75 -2.11 -13.69
CA LEU A 107 4.92 -1.95 -12.48
C LEU A 107 5.72 -2.19 -11.19
N ARG A 108 7.03 -2.16 -11.24
CA ARG A 108 7.90 -2.33 -10.06
C ARG A 108 9.12 -1.42 -10.13
N SER A 109 9.75 -1.20 -8.99
CA SER A 109 11.02 -0.50 -8.91
C SER A 109 12.11 -1.23 -9.72
N LYS A 110 13.00 -0.47 -10.37
CA LYS A 110 14.20 -1.02 -11.02
C LYS A 110 15.10 -1.77 -10.01
N ASN A 111 15.07 -1.34 -8.76
CA ASN A 111 15.85 -1.91 -7.66
C ASN A 111 15.08 -2.98 -6.86
N ASN A 112 13.85 -3.33 -7.27
CA ASN A 112 12.96 -4.26 -6.56
C ASN A 112 12.63 -3.81 -5.12
N THR A 113 12.55 -2.53 -4.86
CA THR A 113 12.17 -1.98 -3.55
C THR A 113 10.67 -1.87 -3.36
N TRP A 114 9.91 -1.88 -4.46
CA TRP A 114 8.44 -1.87 -4.42
C TRP A 114 7.83 -2.58 -5.63
N PHE A 115 6.56 -2.98 -5.48
CA PHE A 115 5.79 -3.71 -6.48
C PHE A 115 4.36 -3.15 -6.56
N GLY A 116 3.89 -2.86 -7.78
CA GLY A 116 2.52 -2.39 -8.03
C GLY A 116 1.55 -3.56 -8.09
N LEU A 117 0.58 -3.59 -7.16
CA LEU A 117 -0.44 -4.65 -7.11
C LEU A 117 -1.63 -4.40 -8.02
N SER A 118 -1.88 -3.13 -8.36
CA SER A 118 -2.98 -2.73 -9.25
C SER A 118 -2.65 -1.42 -9.94
N LYS A 119 -3.30 -1.16 -11.07
CA LYS A 119 -3.24 0.13 -11.76
C LYS A 119 -4.63 0.71 -11.94
N ARG A 120 -4.68 2.04 -12.01
CA ARG A 120 -5.89 2.80 -12.31
C ARG A 120 -5.67 3.67 -13.51
N THR A 121 -6.63 3.69 -14.42
CA THR A 121 -6.66 4.66 -15.50
C THR A 121 -7.37 5.92 -14.99
N ARG A 122 -6.80 7.08 -15.30
CA ARG A 122 -7.50 8.36 -15.12
C ARG A 122 -8.18 8.68 -16.44
N ALA A 123 -9.49 8.57 -16.45
CA ALA A 123 -10.29 8.88 -17.62
C ALA A 123 -10.81 10.32 -17.56
N ILE A 124 -10.99 10.92 -18.72
CA ILE A 124 -11.71 12.17 -18.88
C ILE A 124 -13.21 11.81 -18.98
N ALA A 125 -14.02 12.35 -18.09
CA ALA A 125 -15.47 12.21 -18.15
C ALA A 125 -16.07 13.50 -18.67
N ILE A 126 -16.96 13.40 -19.66
CA ILE A 126 -17.66 14.54 -20.24
C ILE A 126 -19.16 14.46 -19.91
N SER A 127 -19.80 15.62 -19.81
CA SER A 127 -21.26 15.71 -19.69
C SER A 127 -21.90 15.47 -21.06
N LYS A 128 -22.74 14.45 -21.18
CA LYS A 128 -23.47 14.13 -22.42
C LYS A 128 -24.39 15.28 -22.90
N ASP A 129 -24.89 16.09 -21.95
CA ASP A 129 -25.82 17.17 -22.27
C ASP A 129 -25.13 18.45 -22.74
N ARG A 130 -23.80 18.54 -22.54
CA ARG A 130 -23.06 19.80 -22.76
C ARG A 130 -21.90 19.65 -23.74
N MET A 131 -21.52 18.42 -24.11
CA MET A 131 -20.36 18.15 -24.96
C MET A 131 -20.58 16.88 -25.76
N ASN A 132 -19.99 16.82 -26.96
CA ASN A 132 -19.94 15.62 -27.76
C ASN A 132 -18.75 14.74 -27.42
N SER A 133 -18.86 13.44 -27.64
CA SER A 133 -17.80 12.47 -27.33
C SER A 133 -16.48 12.72 -28.08
N GLY A 134 -16.51 13.46 -29.19
CA GLY A 134 -15.33 13.83 -29.96
C GLY A 134 -14.64 15.12 -29.56
N ASP A 135 -15.24 15.92 -28.67
CA ASP A 135 -14.74 17.26 -28.32
C ASP A 135 -13.44 17.22 -27.47
N VAL A 136 -13.24 16.12 -26.72
CA VAL A 136 -12.06 15.91 -25.86
C VAL A 136 -11.65 14.44 -25.95
N LEU A 137 -10.54 14.17 -26.60
CA LEU A 137 -10.01 12.82 -26.80
C LEU A 137 -8.72 12.56 -25.97
N ARG A 138 -7.97 13.61 -25.69
CA ARG A 138 -6.68 13.55 -25.01
C ARG A 138 -6.60 14.58 -23.89
N TYR A 139 -5.64 14.42 -22.98
CA TYR A 139 -5.42 15.37 -21.89
C TYR A 139 -5.07 16.76 -22.39
N GLU A 140 -4.32 16.85 -23.50
CA GLU A 140 -3.91 18.11 -24.11
C GLU A 140 -5.10 18.92 -24.59
N ASP A 141 -6.19 18.29 -24.98
CA ASP A 141 -7.42 18.96 -25.42
C ASP A 141 -8.06 19.77 -24.28
N LEU A 142 -7.79 19.40 -23.02
CA LEU A 142 -8.28 20.15 -21.84
C LEU A 142 -7.69 21.56 -21.76
N ALA A 143 -6.58 21.84 -22.44
CA ALA A 143 -5.98 23.17 -22.54
C ALA A 143 -6.69 24.10 -23.54
N ASN A 144 -7.67 23.59 -24.30
CA ASN A 144 -8.41 24.39 -25.27
C ASN A 144 -9.12 25.56 -24.57
N PRO A 145 -8.92 26.83 -25.03
CA PRO A 145 -9.55 28.00 -24.43
C PRO A 145 -11.09 27.93 -24.33
N LYS A 146 -11.77 27.20 -25.23
CA LYS A 146 -13.21 26.96 -25.20
C LYS A 146 -13.68 26.22 -23.96
N LEU A 147 -12.76 25.52 -23.27
CA LEU A 147 -13.02 24.76 -22.04
C LEU A 147 -12.69 25.57 -20.78
N LYS A 148 -12.25 26.81 -20.89
CA LYS A 148 -11.95 27.66 -19.72
C LYS A 148 -13.18 27.76 -18.80
N GLY A 149 -12.98 27.46 -17.53
CA GLY A 149 -14.04 27.42 -16.51
C GLY A 149 -15.00 26.23 -16.59
N LYS A 150 -14.79 25.28 -17.52
CA LYS A 150 -15.63 24.09 -17.69
C LYS A 150 -14.96 22.80 -17.24
N VAL A 151 -13.65 22.83 -16.95
CA VAL A 151 -12.88 21.66 -16.51
C VAL A 151 -12.91 21.57 -14.99
N CYS A 152 -13.39 20.44 -14.46
CA CYS A 152 -13.34 20.14 -13.03
C CYS A 152 -12.23 19.11 -12.79
N SER A 153 -11.19 19.51 -12.08
CA SER A 153 -10.09 18.63 -11.71
C SER A 153 -9.66 18.85 -10.26
N ARG A 154 -8.87 17.93 -9.72
CA ARG A 154 -8.17 18.13 -8.46
C ARG A 154 -7.09 19.20 -8.62
N PRO A 155 -6.70 19.91 -7.54
CA PRO A 155 -5.57 20.84 -7.61
C PRO A 155 -4.29 20.13 -8.07
N GLY A 156 -3.41 20.84 -8.74
CA GLY A 156 -2.12 20.29 -9.23
C GLY A 156 -1.26 19.64 -8.13
N SER A 157 -1.33 20.16 -6.90
CA SER A 157 -0.66 19.62 -5.72
C SER A 157 -1.23 18.28 -5.22
N HIS A 158 -2.41 17.88 -5.69
CA HIS A 158 -3.03 16.62 -5.25
C HIS A 158 -2.25 15.42 -5.77
N VAL A 159 -2.05 14.40 -4.91
CA VAL A 159 -1.28 13.19 -5.22
C VAL A 159 -1.69 12.53 -6.55
N TYR A 160 -2.97 12.60 -6.92
CA TYR A 160 -3.45 12.01 -8.17
C TYR A 160 -2.97 12.76 -9.40
N ASN A 161 -2.88 14.08 -9.37
CA ASN A 161 -2.35 14.85 -10.49
C ASN A 161 -0.83 14.74 -10.57
N ARG A 162 -0.15 14.73 -9.42
CA ARG A 162 1.30 14.47 -9.35
C ARG A 162 1.71 13.10 -9.89
N ALA A 163 0.84 12.10 -9.80
CA ALA A 163 1.10 10.77 -10.35
C ALA A 163 0.83 10.65 -11.87
N LEU A 164 0.33 11.72 -12.52
CA LEU A 164 0.18 11.80 -13.98
C LEU A 164 1.42 12.40 -14.65
N MET A 165 2.13 13.24 -13.93
CA MET A 165 3.37 13.89 -14.40
C MET A 165 4.57 12.99 -14.21
#